data_cadac3d3a0a869ff2a30ea5fe84b6815
#
_entry.id   cadac3d3a0a869ff2a30ea5fe84b6815
#
_cell.length_a   1.000
_cell.length_b   1.000
_cell.length_c   1.000
_cell.angle_alpha   90.00
_cell.angle_beta   90.00
_cell.angle_gamma   90.00
#
_symmetry.space_group_name_H-M   'P 1'
#
loop_
_entity.id
_entity.type
_entity.pdbx_description
1 polymer ?
#
loop_
_entity_poly.entity_id
_entity_poly.type
_entity_poly.pdbx_seq_one_letter_code
_entity_poly.pdbx_strand_id
1 'polypeptide(L)'
;VIPHFEDRVALDVVAFVGRGEADGLRSDPVTKYIEDTLNIDLYLTGVTEADWPSQLSAMMADGDLPDIFLLSDPTKQLPMLLESASALNLEPYLEEYAPNTMNDPAGKMMIEAQRMAANSPDGNAYLWGMCKGSWDDGTIPTCGHYIRWDLYKEAGYPKLESYDEDLLDVMEAMQALEPETADGQKTYGCGAWFGAGQGWGEWV
;
A
#
# COMPACT_ATOMS: atom_id res chain seq x y z
N VAL A 1 15.01 22.50 -2.46
CA VAL A 1 14.33 23.28 -3.52
C VAL A 1 13.23 22.39 -4.06
N ILE A 2 12.00 22.88 -4.12
CA ILE A 2 10.89 22.17 -4.74
C ILE A 2 11.05 22.29 -6.25
N PRO A 3 11.01 21.19 -7.01
CA PRO A 3 11.06 21.24 -8.48
C PRO A 3 9.89 22.08 -9.01
N HIS A 4 10.15 22.84 -10.07
CA HIS A 4 9.13 23.61 -10.75
C HIS A 4 9.45 23.55 -12.25
N PHE A 5 8.50 23.04 -13.04
CA PHE A 5 8.70 22.96 -14.49
C PHE A 5 8.61 24.36 -15.11
N GLU A 6 9.46 24.66 -16.10
CA GLU A 6 9.41 25.93 -16.82
C GLU A 6 8.11 26.07 -17.60
N ASP A 7 7.75 25.02 -18.34
CA ASP A 7 6.46 24.90 -19.03
C ASP A 7 5.50 24.06 -18.20
N ARG A 8 4.20 24.39 -18.27
CA ARG A 8 3.17 23.63 -17.57
C ARG A 8 3.00 22.27 -18.21
N VAL A 9 3.08 21.22 -17.39
CA VAL A 9 3.04 19.81 -17.81
C VAL A 9 1.74 19.19 -17.35
N ALA A 10 1.02 18.56 -18.27
CA ALA A 10 -0.15 17.72 -17.93
C ALA A 10 0.32 16.33 -17.53
N LEU A 11 -0.24 15.79 -16.44
CA LEU A 11 0.03 14.44 -15.95
C LEU A 11 -1.29 13.69 -15.76
N ASP A 12 -1.38 12.53 -16.40
CA ASP A 12 -2.46 11.58 -16.21
C ASP A 12 -2.12 10.62 -15.05
N VAL A 13 -2.96 10.63 -14.02
CA VAL A 13 -2.71 9.88 -12.78
C VAL A 13 -3.90 8.98 -12.48
N VAL A 14 -3.65 7.68 -12.31
CA VAL A 14 -4.66 6.75 -11.80
C VAL A 14 -4.46 6.51 -10.31
N ALA A 15 -5.54 6.68 -9.55
CA ALA A 15 -5.55 6.48 -8.12
C ALA A 15 -6.70 5.56 -7.67
N PHE A 16 -6.46 4.77 -6.63
CA PHE A 16 -7.51 4.02 -5.97
C PHE A 16 -8.33 4.95 -5.09
N VAL A 17 -9.53 5.23 -5.52
CA VAL A 17 -10.48 6.09 -4.84
C VAL A 17 -11.82 5.40 -4.67
N GLY A 18 -12.61 5.83 -3.69
CA GLY A 18 -13.98 5.37 -3.54
C GLY A 18 -14.82 5.69 -4.78
N ARG A 19 -15.89 4.94 -4.99
CA ARG A 19 -16.78 5.13 -6.14
C ARG A 19 -17.28 6.57 -6.21
N GLY A 20 -17.08 7.20 -7.36
CA GLY A 20 -17.65 8.50 -7.71
C GLY A 20 -16.83 9.70 -7.27
N GLU A 21 -15.59 9.51 -6.80
CA GLU A 21 -14.70 10.60 -6.45
C GLU A 21 -13.77 10.95 -7.60
N ALA A 22 -14.09 12.06 -8.25
CA ALA A 22 -13.18 12.95 -8.96
C ALA A 22 -12.36 12.39 -10.13
N ASP A 23 -13.02 12.11 -11.24
CA ASP A 23 -12.34 12.02 -12.53
C ASP A 23 -12.06 13.43 -13.09
N GLY A 24 -10.93 13.56 -13.79
CA GLY A 24 -10.54 14.76 -14.50
C GLY A 24 -9.72 15.75 -13.67
N LEU A 25 -9.68 16.99 -14.12
CA LEU A 25 -8.94 18.08 -13.46
C LEU A 25 -9.64 18.47 -12.15
N ARG A 26 -8.87 18.47 -11.08
CA ARG A 26 -9.42 18.80 -9.75
C ARG A 26 -9.38 20.29 -9.47
N SER A 27 -10.30 20.72 -8.60
CA SER A 27 -10.42 22.14 -8.22
C SER A 27 -10.27 22.39 -6.71
N ASP A 28 -9.95 21.34 -5.93
CA ASP A 28 -9.75 21.48 -4.49
C ASP A 28 -8.45 22.25 -4.17
N PRO A 29 -8.39 22.93 -3.01
CA PRO A 29 -7.25 23.79 -2.68
C PRO A 29 -5.93 23.07 -2.56
N VAL A 30 -5.92 21.78 -2.19
CA VAL A 30 -4.69 21.00 -2.02
C VAL A 30 -4.11 20.66 -3.39
N THR A 31 -4.93 20.15 -4.30
CA THR A 31 -4.51 19.85 -5.66
C THR A 31 -4.02 21.12 -6.37
N LYS A 32 -4.78 22.23 -6.24
CA LYS A 32 -4.33 23.53 -6.81
C LYS A 32 -2.98 23.99 -6.26
N TYR A 33 -2.76 23.81 -4.96
CA TYR A 33 -1.46 24.16 -4.38
C TYR A 33 -0.31 23.33 -4.98
N ILE A 34 -0.53 22.03 -5.19
CA ILE A 34 0.45 21.14 -5.83
C ILE A 34 0.68 21.56 -7.27
N GLU A 35 -0.38 21.76 -8.05
CA GLU A 35 -0.34 22.16 -9.45
C GLU A 35 0.42 23.49 -9.63
N ASP A 36 0.09 24.49 -8.83
CA ASP A 36 0.73 25.80 -8.90
C ASP A 36 2.19 25.78 -8.42
N THR A 37 2.49 24.94 -7.41
CA THR A 37 3.86 24.80 -6.87
C THR A 37 4.79 24.12 -7.86
N LEU A 38 4.33 23.09 -8.56
CA LEU A 38 5.11 22.29 -9.48
C LEU A 38 4.99 22.76 -10.94
N ASN A 39 4.04 23.63 -11.24
CA ASN A 39 3.62 24.03 -12.57
C ASN A 39 3.13 22.87 -13.44
N ILE A 40 2.18 22.10 -12.90
CA ILE A 40 1.57 20.94 -13.55
C ILE A 40 0.04 21.04 -13.56
N ASP A 41 -0.61 20.26 -14.41
CA ASP A 41 -2.03 19.95 -14.37
C ASP A 41 -2.21 18.46 -14.07
N LEU A 42 -2.94 18.11 -13.01
CA LEU A 42 -3.20 16.74 -12.60
C LEU A 42 -4.57 16.29 -13.08
N TYR A 43 -4.59 15.38 -14.02
CA TYR A 43 -5.80 14.69 -14.47
C TYR A 43 -5.91 13.36 -13.73
N LEU A 44 -6.87 13.27 -12.81
CA LEU A 44 -7.07 12.06 -12.03
C LEU A 44 -8.13 11.15 -12.67
N THR A 45 -7.84 9.87 -12.72
CA THR A 45 -8.80 8.80 -13.01
C THR A 45 -8.94 7.94 -11.77
N GLY A 46 -10.17 7.90 -11.22
CA GLY A 46 -10.52 7.10 -10.06
C GLY A 46 -10.87 5.66 -10.45
N VAL A 47 -10.19 4.69 -9.88
CA VAL A 47 -10.47 3.27 -10.11
C VAL A 47 -10.69 2.54 -8.79
N THR A 48 -11.48 1.46 -8.82
CA THR A 48 -11.53 0.55 -7.69
C THR A 48 -10.39 -0.46 -7.76
N GLU A 49 -9.89 -0.90 -6.61
CA GLU A 49 -8.84 -1.90 -6.56
C GLU A 49 -9.24 -3.21 -7.28
N ALA A 50 -10.53 -3.58 -7.21
CA ALA A 50 -11.06 -4.78 -7.85
C ALA A 50 -11.07 -4.69 -9.39
N ASP A 51 -11.34 -3.52 -9.95
CA ASP A 51 -11.45 -3.33 -11.39
C ASP A 51 -10.09 -3.02 -12.05
N TRP A 52 -9.14 -2.53 -11.26
CA TRP A 52 -7.86 -2.04 -11.76
C TRP A 52 -7.05 -3.05 -12.57
N PRO A 53 -6.89 -4.33 -12.18
CA PRO A 53 -6.10 -5.29 -12.96
C PRO A 53 -6.61 -5.47 -14.39
N SER A 54 -7.92 -5.46 -14.60
CA SER A 54 -8.51 -5.57 -15.93
C SER A 54 -8.37 -4.28 -16.73
N GLN A 55 -8.52 -3.13 -16.10
CA GLN A 55 -8.33 -1.83 -16.75
C GLN A 55 -6.86 -1.61 -17.15
N LEU A 56 -5.91 -1.93 -16.26
CA LEU A 56 -4.48 -1.86 -16.58
C LEU A 56 -4.13 -2.74 -17.79
N SER A 57 -4.66 -3.97 -17.84
CA SER A 57 -4.42 -4.87 -18.97
C SER A 57 -4.98 -4.32 -20.28
N ALA A 58 -6.13 -3.67 -20.25
CA ALA A 58 -6.71 -3.02 -21.43
C ALA A 58 -5.86 -1.82 -21.88
N MET A 59 -5.46 -0.94 -20.96
CA MET A 59 -4.58 0.22 -21.24
C MET A 59 -3.22 -0.22 -21.82
N MET A 60 -2.65 -1.29 -21.29
CA MET A 60 -1.42 -1.87 -21.85
C MET A 60 -1.61 -2.37 -23.28
N ALA A 61 -2.72 -3.03 -23.57
CA ALA A 61 -3.02 -3.56 -24.91
C ALA A 61 -3.24 -2.43 -25.93
N ASP A 62 -3.85 -1.34 -25.49
CA ASP A 62 -4.12 -0.16 -26.33
C ASP A 62 -2.90 0.77 -26.45
N GLY A 63 -1.87 0.58 -25.61
CA GLY A 63 -0.69 1.46 -25.54
C GLY A 63 -0.99 2.84 -24.95
N ASP A 64 -2.04 2.95 -24.14
CA ASP A 64 -2.54 4.18 -23.54
C ASP A 64 -2.46 4.10 -22.00
N LEU A 65 -1.23 3.99 -21.48
CA LEU A 65 -0.96 3.96 -20.05
C LEU A 65 -0.88 5.38 -19.50
N PRO A 66 -1.41 5.63 -18.29
CA PRO A 66 -1.23 6.89 -17.58
C PRO A 66 0.23 7.13 -17.20
N ASP A 67 0.60 8.38 -16.94
CA ASP A 67 1.95 8.74 -16.51
C ASP A 67 2.30 8.18 -15.14
N ILE A 68 1.32 8.18 -14.22
CA ILE A 68 1.50 7.68 -12.85
C ILE A 68 0.31 6.81 -12.47
N PHE A 69 0.59 5.63 -11.96
CA PHE A 69 -0.45 4.72 -11.47
C PHE A 69 0.04 3.80 -10.35
N LEU A 70 -0.91 3.27 -9.59
CA LEU A 70 -0.64 2.33 -8.51
C LEU A 70 -0.70 0.88 -9.03
N LEU A 71 0.12 0.02 -8.46
CA LEU A 71 0.01 -1.43 -8.66
C LEU A 71 -0.66 -2.07 -7.43
N SER A 72 -1.74 -2.79 -7.66
CA SER A 72 -2.44 -3.56 -6.61
C SER A 72 -1.72 -4.89 -6.31
N ASP A 73 -1.08 -5.47 -7.32
CA ASP A 73 -0.29 -6.70 -7.20
C ASP A 73 1.02 -6.52 -8.00
N PRO A 74 2.04 -5.87 -7.39
CA PRO A 74 3.31 -5.64 -8.08
C PRO A 74 3.97 -6.92 -8.58
N THR A 75 3.78 -8.06 -7.88
CA THR A 75 4.40 -9.34 -8.26
C THR A 75 3.92 -9.87 -9.59
N LYS A 76 2.67 -9.55 -9.98
CA LYS A 76 2.10 -9.95 -11.26
C LYS A 76 2.19 -8.85 -12.31
N GLN A 77 1.95 -7.61 -11.90
CA GLN A 77 1.79 -6.49 -12.83
C GLN A 77 3.14 -5.94 -13.32
N LEU A 78 4.16 -5.85 -12.46
CA LEU A 78 5.46 -5.31 -12.85
C LEU A 78 6.16 -6.13 -13.94
N PRO A 79 6.21 -7.48 -13.89
CA PRO A 79 6.78 -8.25 -14.99
C PRO A 79 6.16 -7.95 -16.35
N MET A 80 4.83 -7.80 -16.40
CA MET A 80 4.11 -7.44 -17.63
C MET A 80 4.52 -6.08 -18.17
N LEU A 81 4.69 -5.09 -17.27
CA LEU A 81 5.14 -3.74 -17.64
C LEU A 81 6.59 -3.73 -18.12
N LEU A 82 7.45 -4.55 -17.54
CA LEU A 82 8.84 -4.69 -17.96
C LEU A 82 8.95 -5.38 -19.34
N GLU A 83 8.17 -6.44 -19.58
CA GLU A 83 8.10 -7.13 -20.89
C GLU A 83 7.63 -6.20 -22.00
N SER A 84 6.69 -5.30 -21.72
CA SER A 84 6.19 -4.30 -22.66
C SER A 84 7.05 -3.03 -22.73
N ALA A 85 8.14 -2.95 -21.96
CA ALA A 85 8.96 -1.74 -21.80
C ALA A 85 8.15 -0.50 -21.37
N SER A 86 7.11 -0.71 -20.59
CA SER A 86 6.18 0.35 -20.11
C SER A 86 6.47 0.82 -18.70
N ALA A 87 7.48 0.27 -18.02
CA ALA A 87 7.93 0.74 -16.72
C ALA A 87 9.22 1.55 -16.86
N LEU A 88 9.24 2.75 -16.27
CA LEU A 88 10.43 3.59 -16.25
C LEU A 88 11.46 3.05 -15.25
N ASN A 89 12.70 2.85 -15.69
CA ASN A 89 13.82 2.64 -14.79
C ASN A 89 14.13 3.94 -14.04
N LEU A 90 13.97 3.94 -12.73
CA LEU A 90 14.14 5.11 -11.88
C LEU A 90 15.61 5.39 -11.52
N GLU A 91 16.49 4.38 -11.60
CA GLU A 91 17.89 4.49 -11.13
C GLU A 91 18.64 5.72 -11.64
N PRO A 92 18.60 6.07 -12.94
CA PRO A 92 19.34 7.24 -13.46
C PRO A 92 18.87 8.57 -12.88
N TYR A 93 17.68 8.59 -12.27
CA TYR A 93 17.02 9.84 -11.84
C TYR A 93 17.05 10.04 -10.32
N LEU A 94 17.33 8.98 -9.52
CA LEU A 94 17.18 9.03 -8.08
C LEU A 94 18.04 10.09 -7.40
N GLU A 95 19.32 10.19 -7.76
CA GLU A 95 20.26 11.15 -7.14
C GLU A 95 19.91 12.60 -7.47
N GLU A 96 19.50 12.87 -8.69
CA GLU A 96 19.20 14.22 -9.17
C GLU A 96 17.80 14.69 -8.75
N TYR A 97 16.79 13.84 -8.93
CA TYR A 97 15.38 14.24 -8.75
C TYR A 97 14.76 13.81 -7.43
N ALA A 98 15.38 12.88 -6.71
CA ALA A 98 14.89 12.40 -5.41
C ALA A 98 15.92 12.56 -4.27
N PRO A 99 16.67 13.69 -4.17
CA PRO A 99 17.74 13.84 -3.19
C PRO A 99 17.22 13.74 -1.73
N ASN A 100 16.01 14.18 -1.46
CA ASN A 100 15.42 14.07 -0.12
C ASN A 100 15.20 12.60 0.26
N THR A 101 14.68 11.79 -0.65
CA THR A 101 14.49 10.35 -0.45
C THR A 101 15.83 9.64 -0.31
N MET A 102 16.79 9.98 -1.18
CA MET A 102 18.12 9.36 -1.18
C MET A 102 18.99 9.79 0.02
N ASN A 103 18.65 10.86 0.71
CA ASN A 103 19.34 11.29 1.93
C ASN A 103 18.61 10.86 3.22
N ASP A 104 17.36 10.42 3.11
CA ASP A 104 16.58 9.92 4.24
C ASP A 104 16.78 8.40 4.44
N PRO A 105 17.05 7.91 5.66
CA PRO A 105 17.22 6.48 5.92
C PRO A 105 16.02 5.62 5.49
N ALA A 106 14.80 6.08 5.77
CA ALA A 106 13.59 5.36 5.38
C ALA A 106 13.38 5.37 3.86
N GLY A 107 13.69 6.48 3.21
CA GLY A 107 13.68 6.61 1.76
C GLY A 107 14.66 5.65 1.08
N LYS A 108 15.90 5.58 1.58
CA LYS A 108 16.90 4.61 1.10
C LYS A 108 16.40 3.18 1.24
N MET A 109 15.89 2.82 2.40
CA MET A 109 15.36 1.49 2.66
C MET A 109 14.20 1.15 1.72
N MET A 110 13.33 2.10 1.45
CA MET A 110 12.25 1.95 0.48
C MET A 110 12.78 1.62 -0.92
N ILE A 111 13.76 2.38 -1.42
CA ILE A 111 14.38 2.13 -2.74
C ILE A 111 15.13 0.80 -2.76
N GLU A 112 15.90 0.47 -1.72
CA GLU A 112 16.57 -0.83 -1.61
C GLU A 112 15.59 -1.99 -1.66
N ALA A 113 14.44 -1.88 -0.99
CA ALA A 113 13.39 -2.89 -1.04
C ALA A 113 12.86 -3.11 -2.48
N GLN A 114 12.75 -2.04 -3.29
CA GLN A 114 12.34 -2.18 -4.70
C GLN A 114 13.40 -2.87 -5.54
N ARG A 115 14.69 -2.58 -5.32
CA ARG A 115 15.81 -3.25 -5.99
C ARG A 115 15.89 -4.73 -5.66
N MET A 116 15.55 -5.11 -4.41
CA MET A 116 15.55 -6.49 -3.92
C MET A 116 14.25 -7.24 -4.21
N ALA A 117 13.21 -6.58 -4.71
CA ALA A 117 11.95 -7.21 -5.03
C ALA A 117 12.17 -8.37 -6.02
N ALA A 118 11.47 -9.49 -5.79
CA ALA A 118 11.57 -10.67 -6.65
C ALA A 118 11.28 -10.39 -8.14
N ASN A 119 10.67 -9.24 -8.41
CA ASN A 119 10.25 -8.78 -9.72
C ASN A 119 11.22 -7.79 -10.38
N SER A 120 12.32 -7.42 -9.70
CA SER A 120 13.37 -6.60 -10.30
C SER A 120 14.51 -7.51 -10.80
N PRO A 121 14.46 -7.95 -12.06
CA PRO A 121 15.38 -8.99 -12.57
C PRO A 121 16.82 -8.48 -12.74
N ASP A 122 17.00 -7.17 -12.81
CA ASP A 122 18.29 -6.49 -13.02
C ASP A 122 18.77 -5.68 -11.80
N GLY A 123 17.99 -5.71 -10.71
CA GLY A 123 18.32 -5.00 -9.48
C GLY A 123 18.07 -3.48 -9.52
N ASN A 124 17.37 -2.98 -10.54
CA ASN A 124 16.99 -1.58 -10.66
C ASN A 124 15.63 -1.30 -9.99
N ALA A 125 15.41 -0.07 -9.53
CA ALA A 125 14.13 0.35 -9.04
C ALA A 125 13.22 0.83 -10.19
N TYR A 126 12.06 0.20 -10.32
CA TYR A 126 11.00 0.57 -11.27
C TYR A 126 9.73 1.07 -10.56
N LEU A 127 9.66 0.83 -9.27
CA LEU A 127 8.53 1.21 -8.44
C LEU A 127 8.95 2.22 -7.38
N TRP A 128 8.03 3.12 -7.08
CA TRP A 128 8.14 4.00 -5.92
C TRP A 128 7.32 3.41 -4.79
N GLY A 129 7.98 2.97 -3.72
CA GLY A 129 7.32 2.38 -2.56
C GLY A 129 6.58 3.43 -1.74
N MET A 130 5.52 3.00 -1.06
CA MET A 130 4.73 3.83 -0.17
C MET A 130 5.14 3.66 1.31
N CYS A 131 6.35 3.18 1.58
CA CYS A 131 6.85 3.01 2.94
C CYS A 131 6.98 4.38 3.63
N LYS A 132 6.49 4.49 4.86
CA LYS A 132 6.42 5.76 5.60
C LYS A 132 7.31 5.80 6.84
N GLY A 133 8.18 4.83 7.03
CA GLY A 133 9.04 4.79 8.20
C GLY A 133 9.98 3.59 8.20
N SER A 134 10.96 3.62 9.09
CA SER A 134 11.82 2.49 9.41
C SER A 134 11.33 1.80 10.68
N TRP A 135 11.76 0.56 10.90
CA TRP A 135 11.50 -0.16 12.14
C TRP A 135 12.01 0.58 13.38
N ASP A 136 13.06 1.40 13.21
CA ASP A 136 13.69 2.18 14.28
C ASP A 136 12.90 3.44 14.68
N ASP A 137 11.96 3.88 13.83
CA ASP A 137 11.14 5.08 14.10
C ASP A 137 10.00 4.82 15.09
N GLY A 138 9.89 3.61 15.62
CA GLY A 138 8.81 3.23 16.55
C GLY A 138 7.43 3.28 15.88
N THR A 139 7.37 3.16 14.57
CA THR A 139 6.13 3.17 13.81
C THR A 139 5.30 1.95 14.22
N ILE A 140 4.11 2.20 14.75
CA ILE A 140 3.17 1.13 15.06
C ILE A 140 2.70 0.53 13.73
N PRO A 141 2.84 -0.79 13.52
CA PRO A 141 2.31 -1.44 12.33
C PRO A 141 0.82 -1.13 12.17
N THR A 142 0.43 -0.71 10.99
CA THR A 142 -1.01 -0.48 10.69
C THR A 142 -1.79 -1.79 10.63
N CYS A 143 -1.09 -2.90 10.40
CA CYS A 143 -1.64 -4.25 10.39
C CYS A 143 -1.00 -5.06 11.51
N GLY A 144 -1.82 -5.74 12.29
CA GLY A 144 -1.37 -6.56 13.40
C GLY A 144 -2.53 -7.27 14.06
N HIS A 145 -2.23 -8.14 14.99
CA HIS A 145 -3.23 -8.81 15.79
C HIS A 145 -3.72 -7.87 16.87
N TYR A 146 -5.05 -7.69 16.93
CA TYR A 146 -5.71 -6.92 17.97
C TYR A 146 -6.39 -7.90 18.93
N ILE A 147 -6.23 -7.63 20.22
CA ILE A 147 -6.78 -8.49 21.27
C ILE A 147 -7.83 -7.71 22.07
N ARG A 148 -8.89 -8.38 22.46
CA ARG A 148 -9.87 -7.87 23.43
C ARG A 148 -9.19 -7.71 24.79
N TRP A 149 -8.73 -6.49 25.05
CA TRP A 149 -7.97 -6.17 26.25
C TRP A 149 -8.73 -6.44 27.56
N ASP A 150 -10.03 -6.25 27.55
CA ASP A 150 -10.91 -6.58 28.65
C ASP A 150 -10.88 -8.07 29.01
N LEU A 151 -11.03 -8.96 28.04
CA LEU A 151 -10.97 -10.41 28.23
C LEU A 151 -9.55 -10.89 28.58
N TYR A 152 -8.54 -10.32 27.96
CA TYR A 152 -7.15 -10.64 28.29
C TYR A 152 -6.79 -10.32 29.74
N LYS A 153 -7.27 -9.19 30.27
CA LYS A 153 -7.17 -8.84 31.68
C LYS A 153 -7.91 -9.80 32.58
N GLU A 154 -9.15 -10.14 32.22
CA GLU A 154 -10.00 -11.04 33.00
C GLU A 154 -9.44 -12.47 33.02
N ALA A 155 -8.78 -12.89 31.95
CA ALA A 155 -8.03 -14.14 31.86
C ALA A 155 -6.76 -14.16 32.74
N GLY A 156 -6.41 -13.04 33.40
CA GLY A 156 -5.28 -12.95 34.31
C GLY A 156 -3.94 -12.69 33.62
N TYR A 157 -3.95 -12.04 32.45
CA TYR A 157 -2.75 -11.72 31.66
C TYR A 157 -1.95 -12.97 31.28
N PRO A 158 -2.54 -13.95 30.59
CA PRO A 158 -1.80 -15.13 30.16
C PRO A 158 -0.56 -14.73 29.35
N LYS A 159 0.48 -15.54 29.41
CA LYS A 159 1.72 -15.27 28.68
C LYS A 159 1.45 -15.11 27.20
N LEU A 160 2.01 -14.07 26.59
CA LEU A 160 1.92 -13.78 25.16
C LEU A 160 3.26 -13.18 24.68
N GLU A 161 4.25 -14.05 24.51
CA GLU A 161 5.59 -13.69 24.04
C GLU A 161 5.90 -14.33 22.68
N SER A 162 5.19 -15.44 22.35
CA SER A 162 5.37 -16.18 21.11
C SER A 162 4.05 -16.34 20.38
N TYR A 163 4.07 -16.12 19.07
CA TYR A 163 2.92 -16.36 18.21
C TYR A 163 2.59 -17.86 18.12
N ASP A 164 3.62 -18.69 17.99
CA ASP A 164 3.46 -20.13 17.74
C ASP A 164 3.08 -20.92 19.00
N GLU A 165 3.54 -20.46 20.17
CA GLU A 165 3.39 -21.20 21.42
C GLU A 165 2.27 -20.65 22.31
N ASP A 166 2.17 -19.32 22.44
CA ASP A 166 1.34 -18.71 23.47
C ASP A 166 -0.03 -18.24 22.93
N LEU A 167 -0.14 -17.88 21.65
CA LEU A 167 -1.33 -17.19 21.11
C LEU A 167 -2.60 -18.08 21.20
N LEU A 168 -2.47 -19.37 20.92
CA LEU A 168 -3.62 -20.29 20.98
C LEU A 168 -4.16 -20.40 22.39
N ASP A 169 -3.28 -20.57 23.38
CA ASP A 169 -3.65 -20.66 24.79
C ASP A 169 -4.34 -19.39 25.28
N VAL A 170 -3.86 -18.22 24.83
CA VAL A 170 -4.47 -16.91 25.11
C VAL A 170 -5.88 -16.82 24.51
N MET A 171 -6.03 -17.22 23.24
CA MET A 171 -7.34 -17.22 22.57
C MET A 171 -8.33 -18.17 23.24
N GLU A 172 -7.89 -19.37 23.63
CA GLU A 172 -8.73 -20.33 24.35
C GLU A 172 -9.14 -19.80 25.73
N ALA A 173 -8.23 -19.21 26.48
CA ALA A 173 -8.51 -18.61 27.77
C ALA A 173 -9.53 -17.47 27.68
N MET A 174 -9.40 -16.60 26.68
CA MET A 174 -10.33 -15.51 26.44
C MET A 174 -11.70 -15.99 25.96
N GLN A 175 -11.75 -16.99 25.07
CA GLN A 175 -13.01 -17.59 24.60
C GLN A 175 -13.76 -18.30 25.72
N ALA A 176 -13.06 -18.90 26.66
CA ALA A 176 -13.70 -19.57 27.83
C ALA A 176 -14.41 -18.58 28.76
N LEU A 177 -14.02 -17.33 28.80
CA LEU A 177 -14.67 -16.27 29.58
C LEU A 177 -15.99 -15.81 28.96
N GLU A 178 -16.04 -15.77 27.63
CA GLU A 178 -17.22 -15.32 26.88
C GLU A 178 -17.52 -16.31 25.73
N PRO A 179 -17.98 -17.54 26.06
CA PRO A 179 -18.18 -18.60 25.06
C PRO A 179 -19.36 -18.33 24.11
N GLU A 180 -20.28 -17.47 24.50
CA GLU A 180 -21.46 -17.08 23.74
C GLU A 180 -21.67 -15.56 23.86
N THR A 181 -22.12 -14.94 22.79
CA THR A 181 -22.52 -13.53 22.78
C THR A 181 -23.85 -13.32 23.51
N ALA A 182 -24.22 -12.08 23.80
CA ALA A 182 -25.47 -11.75 24.49
C ALA A 182 -26.74 -12.23 23.75
N ASP A 183 -26.66 -12.45 22.44
CA ASP A 183 -27.74 -13.00 21.60
C ASP A 183 -27.60 -14.51 21.38
N GLY A 184 -26.74 -15.20 22.14
CA GLY A 184 -26.61 -16.66 22.16
C GLY A 184 -25.82 -17.25 20.99
N GLN A 185 -25.04 -16.45 20.29
CA GLN A 185 -24.15 -16.96 19.23
C GLN A 185 -22.80 -17.38 19.81
N LYS A 186 -22.21 -18.43 19.26
CA LYS A 186 -20.91 -18.91 19.67
C LYS A 186 -19.83 -17.81 19.42
N THR A 187 -19.04 -17.53 20.42
CA THR A 187 -17.84 -16.70 20.31
C THR A 187 -16.68 -17.53 19.78
N TYR A 188 -15.88 -16.95 18.91
CA TYR A 188 -14.66 -17.57 18.36
C TYR A 188 -13.44 -16.83 18.89
N GLY A 189 -12.38 -17.58 19.19
CA GLY A 189 -11.13 -17.02 19.70
C GLY A 189 -10.40 -16.09 18.71
N CYS A 190 -10.68 -16.25 17.42
CA CYS A 190 -10.12 -15.41 16.37
C CYS A 190 -11.18 -15.06 15.32
N GLY A 191 -11.17 -13.83 14.89
CA GLY A 191 -11.91 -13.36 13.71
C GLY A 191 -10.94 -12.81 12.70
N ALA A 192 -11.05 -13.23 11.44
CA ALA A 192 -10.25 -12.70 10.35
C ALA A 192 -11.14 -12.08 9.28
N TRP A 193 -10.61 -11.11 8.59
CA TRP A 193 -11.30 -10.53 7.44
C TRP A 193 -11.04 -11.36 6.19
N PHE A 194 -12.04 -12.13 5.81
CA PHE A 194 -12.03 -12.91 4.57
C PHE A 194 -12.82 -12.15 3.51
N GLY A 195 -12.21 -11.13 2.92
CA GLY A 195 -12.79 -10.43 1.78
C GLY A 195 -12.53 -11.19 0.48
N ALA A 196 -13.57 -11.43 -0.33
CA ALA A 196 -13.40 -12.02 -1.64
C ALA A 196 -12.45 -11.17 -2.49
N GLY A 197 -11.28 -11.72 -2.84
CA GLY A 197 -10.32 -11.12 -3.77
C GLY A 197 -9.27 -10.20 -3.19
N GLN A 198 -9.18 -10.01 -1.86
CA GLN A 198 -8.18 -9.09 -1.28
C GLN A 198 -7.02 -9.76 -0.54
N GLY A 199 -6.86 -11.07 -0.58
CA GLY A 199 -5.66 -11.75 -0.04
C GLY A 199 -5.31 -11.53 1.46
N TRP A 200 -6.13 -10.78 2.20
CA TRP A 200 -5.88 -10.46 3.61
C TRP A 200 -6.07 -11.66 4.55
N GLY A 201 -6.69 -12.72 4.05
CA GLY A 201 -6.81 -13.99 4.78
C GLY A 201 -5.60 -14.90 4.68
N GLU A 202 -4.61 -14.55 3.86
CA GLU A 202 -3.38 -15.34 3.68
C GLU A 202 -2.31 -15.04 4.74
N TRP A 203 -2.61 -14.13 5.67
CA TRP A 203 -1.70 -13.68 6.74
C TRP A 203 -2.00 -14.33 8.10
N VAL A 204 -2.82 -15.38 8.13
CA VAL A 204 -3.16 -16.12 9.36
C VAL A 204 -2.45 -17.47 9.37
#